data_58d13cbda6ede97a81ff80ee45bd84a2
#
_entry.id   58d13cbda6ede97a81ff80ee45bd84a2
#
_cell.length_a   1.000
_cell.length_b   1.000
_cell.length_c   1.000
_cell.angle_alpha   90.00
_cell.angle_beta   90.00
_cell.angle_gamma   90.00
#
_symmetry.space_group_name_H-M   'P 1'
#
loop_
_entity.id
_entity.type
_entity.pdbx_description
1 polymer ?
#
loop_
_entity_poly.entity_id
_entity_poly.type
_entity_poly.pdbx_seq_one_letter_code
_entity_poly.pdbx_strand_id
1 'polypeptide(L)'
;MNITAGTMAKKETIWTTFGITTMALMTTMLIVSTYIKIPLPFSTASITAQTLVVNLVGLLFAPLQIVAIMTSWILLNVLGIGGSLGKLLGPTGGYRYGFAAAAILTSLFCRKVKNLKAQTAFLVFAGIPVIYLFGAVQMKAVTKQPWQAIMVQAV
;
A
#
# COMPACT_ATOMS: atom_id res chain seq x y z
N MET A 1 -31.79 -4.71 21.86
CA MET A 1 -30.40 -5.15 21.98
C MET A 1 -29.54 -4.17 21.19
N ASN A 2 -28.79 -3.31 21.90
CA ASN A 2 -28.22 -2.07 21.36
C ASN A 2 -27.01 -2.30 20.41
N ILE A 3 -27.24 -2.14 19.12
CA ILE A 3 -26.20 -2.17 18.06
C ILE A 3 -25.29 -0.92 18.13
N THR A 4 -25.74 0.15 18.78
CA THR A 4 -25.01 1.42 18.93
C THR A 4 -23.83 1.36 19.90
N ALA A 5 -23.86 0.50 20.91
CA ALA A 5 -22.75 0.36 21.87
C ALA A 5 -21.50 -0.27 21.25
N GLY A 6 -21.66 -1.18 20.27
CA GLY A 6 -20.54 -1.84 19.60
C GLY A 6 -19.73 -0.93 18.66
N THR A 7 -20.35 0.13 18.14
CA THR A 7 -19.70 1.07 17.20
C THR A 7 -18.86 2.13 17.92
N MET A 8 -19.28 2.53 19.12
CA MET A 8 -18.54 3.50 19.94
C MET A 8 -17.31 2.88 20.60
N ALA A 9 -17.42 1.67 21.10
CA ALA A 9 -16.27 0.92 21.68
C ALA A 9 -15.16 0.65 20.68
N LYS A 10 -15.50 0.51 19.39
CA LYS A 10 -14.52 0.27 18.32
C LYS A 10 -13.74 1.52 17.92
N LYS A 11 -14.24 2.71 18.22
CA LYS A 11 -13.55 3.98 17.91
C LYS A 11 -12.47 4.31 18.93
N GLU A 12 -12.65 3.94 20.18
CA GLU A 12 -11.64 4.14 21.24
C GLU A 12 -10.47 3.16 21.15
N THR A 13 -10.68 1.99 20.56
CA THR A 13 -9.66 0.94 20.46
C THR A 13 -8.59 1.20 19.38
N ILE A 14 -8.78 2.20 18.51
CA ILE A 14 -7.85 2.49 17.41
C ILE A 14 -6.53 3.06 17.96
N TRP A 15 -6.58 3.85 19.03
CA TRP A 15 -5.43 4.53 19.65
C TRP A 15 -5.00 3.90 20.98
N THR A 16 -5.38 2.66 21.23
CA THR A 16 -4.84 1.89 22.37
C THR A 16 -3.37 1.55 22.15
N THR A 17 -2.65 1.30 23.22
CA THR A 17 -1.24 0.87 23.20
C THR A 17 -1.05 -0.32 22.24
N PHE A 18 -1.95 -1.30 22.27
CA PHE A 18 -1.95 -2.44 21.35
C PHE A 18 -2.12 -2.01 19.89
N GLY A 19 -3.06 -1.09 19.61
CA GLY A 19 -3.28 -0.57 18.25
C GLY A 19 -2.05 0.17 17.72
N ILE A 20 -1.42 1.01 18.53
CA ILE A 20 -0.20 1.74 18.15
C ILE A 20 0.97 0.77 17.92
N THR A 21 1.14 -0.22 18.77
CA THR A 21 2.19 -1.23 18.63
C THR A 21 2.02 -2.04 17.35
N THR A 22 0.81 -2.48 17.04
CA THR A 22 0.54 -3.23 15.81
C THR A 22 0.73 -2.38 14.55
N MET A 23 0.36 -1.09 14.57
CA MET A 23 0.66 -0.15 13.47
C MET A 23 2.16 0.04 13.28
N ALA A 24 2.93 0.19 14.37
CA ALA A 24 4.39 0.29 14.31
C ALA A 24 5.04 -0.99 13.75
N LEU A 25 4.58 -2.18 14.16
CA LEU A 25 5.04 -3.45 13.61
C LEU A 25 4.77 -3.55 12.11
N MET A 26 3.59 -3.15 11.64
CA MET A 26 3.26 -3.18 10.22
C MET A 26 4.08 -2.17 9.41
N THR A 27 4.34 -0.99 9.97
CA THR A 27 5.25 -0.01 9.36
C THR A 27 6.66 -0.59 9.21
N THR A 28 7.16 -1.26 10.24
CA THR A 28 8.47 -1.95 10.20
C THR A 28 8.48 -3.08 9.16
N MET A 29 7.42 -3.89 9.10
CA MET A 29 7.28 -4.93 8.06
C MET A 29 7.28 -4.34 6.65
N LEU A 30 6.62 -3.18 6.44
CA LEU A 30 6.66 -2.47 5.16
C LEU A 30 8.08 -2.04 4.79
N ILE A 31 8.88 -1.56 5.75
CA ILE A 31 10.27 -1.20 5.52
C ILE A 31 11.11 -2.43 5.17
N VAL A 32 11.03 -3.47 5.97
CA VAL A 32 11.80 -4.72 5.74
C VAL A 32 11.45 -5.34 4.39
N SER A 33 10.17 -5.35 4.03
CA SER A 33 9.71 -5.91 2.75
C SER A 33 10.25 -5.17 1.52
N THR A 34 10.72 -3.93 1.66
CA THR A 34 11.37 -3.20 0.55
C THR A 34 12.73 -3.77 0.16
N TYR A 35 13.37 -4.47 1.08
CA TYR A 35 14.66 -5.11 0.82
C TYR A 35 14.53 -6.49 0.17
N ILE A 36 13.36 -7.12 0.31
CA ILE A 36 13.07 -8.41 -0.33
C ILE A 36 12.54 -8.14 -1.73
N LYS A 37 13.45 -8.25 -2.72
CA LYS A 37 13.15 -7.99 -4.13
C LYS A 37 13.54 -9.20 -4.96
N ILE A 38 12.65 -9.61 -5.83
CA ILE A 38 12.90 -10.62 -6.86
C ILE A 38 13.01 -9.86 -8.19
N PRO A 39 14.23 -9.70 -8.74
CA PRO A 39 14.40 -9.05 -10.03
C PRO A 39 13.79 -9.92 -11.12
N LEU A 40 12.95 -9.33 -11.95
CA LEU A 40 12.42 -9.99 -13.13
C LEU A 40 13.35 -9.72 -14.32
N PRO A 41 13.77 -10.76 -15.07
CA PRO A 41 14.71 -10.58 -16.19
C PRO A 41 14.12 -9.78 -17.36
N PHE A 42 12.78 -9.64 -17.40
CA PHE A 42 12.07 -8.99 -18.52
C PHE A 42 11.46 -7.64 -18.15
N SER A 43 11.57 -7.18 -16.89
CA SER A 43 10.95 -5.95 -16.43
C SER A 43 11.89 -5.16 -15.54
N THR A 44 11.82 -3.82 -15.63
CA THR A 44 12.51 -2.92 -14.71
C THR A 44 11.82 -2.84 -13.35
N ALA A 45 10.56 -3.29 -13.28
CA ALA A 45 9.82 -3.43 -12.04
C ALA A 45 10.16 -4.78 -11.38
N SER A 46 10.69 -4.74 -10.16
CA SER A 46 10.94 -5.95 -9.36
C SER A 46 9.67 -6.32 -8.60
N ILE A 47 9.33 -7.60 -8.53
CA ILE A 47 8.31 -8.07 -7.59
C ILE A 47 8.90 -7.95 -6.19
N THR A 48 8.23 -7.17 -5.35
CA THR A 48 8.65 -6.98 -3.96
C THR A 48 7.63 -7.62 -3.00
N ALA A 49 8.13 -8.16 -1.90
CA ALA A 49 7.28 -8.62 -0.81
C ALA A 49 6.39 -7.49 -0.22
N GLN A 50 6.72 -6.25 -0.54
CA GLN A 50 6.00 -5.05 -0.13
C GLN A 50 4.53 -5.05 -0.58
N THR A 51 4.24 -5.49 -1.80
CA THR A 51 2.86 -5.59 -2.31
C THR A 51 2.00 -6.52 -1.43
N LEU A 52 2.58 -7.63 -0.97
CA LEU A 52 1.90 -8.55 -0.07
C LEU A 52 1.59 -7.89 1.28
N VAL A 53 2.58 -7.19 1.87
CA VAL A 53 2.40 -6.51 3.16
C VAL A 53 1.37 -5.38 3.05
N VAL A 54 1.39 -4.61 1.95
CA VAL A 54 0.39 -3.55 1.69
C VAL A 54 -1.02 -4.13 1.64
N ASN A 55 -1.21 -5.24 0.95
CA ASN A 55 -2.50 -5.91 0.88
C ASN A 55 -2.96 -6.44 2.25
N LEU A 56 -2.03 -6.99 3.03
CA LEU A 56 -2.30 -7.43 4.39
C LEU A 56 -2.74 -6.27 5.29
N VAL A 57 -2.06 -5.13 5.20
CA VAL A 57 -2.44 -3.90 5.91
C VAL A 57 -3.84 -3.45 5.49
N GLY A 58 -4.17 -3.50 4.19
CA GLY A 58 -5.49 -3.15 3.68
C GLY A 58 -6.61 -4.05 4.20
N LEU A 59 -6.33 -5.35 4.40
CA LEU A 59 -7.29 -6.32 4.93
C LEU A 59 -7.51 -6.19 6.45
N LEU A 60 -6.45 -5.97 7.20
CA LEU A 60 -6.48 -6.05 8.67
C LEU A 60 -6.85 -4.73 9.34
N PHE A 61 -6.47 -3.59 8.76
CA PHE A 61 -6.56 -2.31 9.43
C PHE A 61 -7.73 -1.45 8.94
N ALA A 62 -8.17 -0.53 9.82
CA ALA A 62 -9.14 0.49 9.47
C ALA A 62 -8.51 1.55 8.54
N PRO A 63 -9.30 2.22 7.67
CA PRO A 63 -8.76 3.24 6.76
C PRO A 63 -7.92 4.31 7.46
N LEU A 64 -8.33 4.76 8.64
CA LEU A 64 -7.59 5.75 9.43
C LEU A 64 -6.25 5.21 9.93
N GLN A 65 -6.20 3.95 10.36
CA GLN A 65 -4.97 3.27 10.76
C GLN A 65 -4.03 3.07 9.57
N ILE A 66 -4.59 2.76 8.39
CA ILE A 66 -3.81 2.63 7.15
C ILE A 66 -3.16 3.96 6.79
N VAL A 67 -3.89 5.07 6.89
CA VAL A 67 -3.32 6.40 6.67
C VAL A 67 -2.15 6.65 7.62
N ALA A 68 -2.29 6.33 8.90
CA ALA A 68 -1.21 6.47 9.88
C ALA A 68 0.01 5.59 9.53
N ILE A 69 -0.20 4.31 9.20
CA ILE A 69 0.86 3.36 8.80
C ILE A 69 1.58 3.86 7.55
N MET A 70 0.82 4.23 6.50
CA MET A 70 1.38 4.66 5.23
C MET A 70 2.12 6.00 5.34
N THR A 71 1.59 6.96 6.11
CA THR A 71 2.25 8.24 6.37
C THR A 71 3.55 8.03 7.13
N SER A 72 3.55 7.22 8.18
CA SER A 72 4.77 6.87 8.94
C SER A 72 5.80 6.18 8.06
N TRP A 73 5.36 5.24 7.22
CA TRP A 73 6.24 4.55 6.28
C TRP A 73 6.85 5.50 5.23
N ILE A 74 6.06 6.41 4.64
CA ILE A 74 6.57 7.42 3.69
C ILE A 74 7.55 8.35 4.39
N LEU A 75 7.26 8.81 5.60
CA LEU A 75 8.14 9.69 6.38
C LEU A 75 9.48 9.02 6.66
N LEU A 76 9.49 7.76 7.08
CA LEU A 76 10.72 7.00 7.31
C LEU A 76 11.52 6.80 6.01
N ASN A 77 10.86 6.62 4.87
CA ASN A 77 11.53 6.58 3.57
C ASN A 77 12.18 7.92 3.20
N VAL A 78 11.56 9.05 3.53
CA VAL A 78 12.14 10.39 3.34
C VAL A 78 13.40 10.56 4.19
N LEU A 79 13.38 10.03 5.42
CA LEU A 79 14.55 10.01 6.33
C LEU A 79 15.64 9.02 5.91
N GLY A 80 15.46 8.29 4.81
CA GLY A 80 16.45 7.33 4.30
C GLY A 80 16.31 5.91 4.82
N ILE A 81 15.35 5.64 5.71
CA ILE A 81 15.10 4.30 6.27
C ILE A 81 14.18 3.52 5.32
N GLY A 82 14.70 2.51 4.65
CA GLY A 82 13.95 1.70 3.66
C GLY A 82 13.79 2.35 2.29
N GLY A 83 14.40 3.52 2.07
CA GLY A 83 14.33 4.22 0.79
C GLY A 83 15.18 5.48 0.80
N SER A 84 14.95 6.36 -0.17
CA SER A 84 15.52 7.69 -0.22
C SER A 84 14.53 8.66 -0.86
N LEU A 85 14.69 9.94 -0.58
CA LEU A 85 13.89 11.00 -1.19
C LEU A 85 13.99 10.96 -2.72
N GLY A 86 15.17 10.65 -3.26
CA GLY A 86 15.37 10.49 -4.70
C GLY A 86 14.56 9.35 -5.31
N LYS A 87 14.34 8.25 -4.59
CA LYS A 87 13.46 7.16 -5.03
C LYS A 87 11.97 7.51 -4.91
N LEU A 88 11.60 8.40 -3.99
CA LEU A 88 10.22 8.86 -3.84
C LEU A 88 9.82 9.80 -4.97
N LEU A 89 10.72 10.68 -5.37
CA LEU A 89 10.52 11.63 -6.47
C LEU A 89 10.87 11.03 -7.84
N GLY A 90 11.55 9.90 -7.86
CA GLY A 90 11.97 9.19 -9.07
C GLY A 90 10.82 8.48 -9.81
N PRO A 91 11.10 7.83 -10.93
CA PRO A 91 10.12 7.14 -11.78
C PRO A 91 9.28 6.09 -11.04
N THR A 92 9.87 5.47 -10.01
CA THR A 92 9.23 4.41 -9.21
C THR A 92 8.47 4.93 -7.99
N GLY A 93 8.48 6.24 -7.73
CA GLY A 93 7.81 6.84 -6.57
C GLY A 93 6.29 6.69 -6.62
N GLY A 94 5.69 6.72 -7.82
CA GLY A 94 4.25 6.56 -8.04
C GLY A 94 3.68 5.27 -7.49
N TYR A 95 4.45 4.20 -7.53
CA TYR A 95 4.03 2.93 -6.95
C TYR A 95 3.80 3.03 -5.43
N ARG A 96 4.54 3.89 -4.73
CA ARG A 96 4.37 4.09 -3.28
C ARG A 96 3.07 4.80 -2.94
N TYR A 97 2.71 5.79 -3.73
CA TYR A 97 1.39 6.44 -3.60
C TYR A 97 0.27 5.49 -4.00
N GLY A 98 0.50 4.68 -5.05
CA GLY A 98 -0.40 3.61 -5.45
C GLY A 98 -0.64 2.58 -4.35
N PHE A 99 0.39 2.22 -3.58
CA PHE A 99 0.24 1.32 -2.43
C PHE A 99 -0.67 1.89 -1.35
N ALA A 100 -0.51 3.17 -1.02
CA ALA A 100 -1.37 3.82 -0.04
C ALA A 100 -2.83 3.87 -0.52
N ALA A 101 -3.05 4.25 -1.79
CA ALA A 101 -4.38 4.28 -2.39
C ALA A 101 -5.03 2.88 -2.43
N ALA A 102 -4.28 1.86 -2.89
CA ALA A 102 -4.76 0.49 -2.95
C ALA A 102 -5.13 -0.06 -1.57
N ALA A 103 -4.31 0.17 -0.54
CA ALA A 103 -4.58 -0.27 0.83
C ALA A 103 -5.86 0.36 1.39
N ILE A 104 -6.07 1.66 1.17
CA ILE A 104 -7.28 2.36 1.61
C ILE A 104 -8.52 1.82 0.88
N LEU A 105 -8.46 1.68 -0.44
CA LEU A 105 -9.56 1.14 -1.24
C LEU A 105 -9.91 -0.29 -0.82
N THR A 106 -8.90 -1.13 -0.59
CA THR A 106 -9.08 -2.50 -0.09
C THR A 106 -9.79 -2.51 1.25
N SER A 107 -9.37 -1.68 2.19
CA SER A 107 -9.99 -1.60 3.51
C SER A 107 -11.46 -1.14 3.44
N LEU A 108 -11.74 -0.15 2.60
CA LEU A 108 -13.11 0.34 2.41
C LEU A 108 -14.02 -0.73 1.79
N PHE A 109 -13.50 -1.48 0.82
CA PHE A 109 -14.25 -2.56 0.17
C PHE A 109 -14.45 -3.74 1.11
N CYS A 110 -13.41 -4.20 1.80
CA CYS A 110 -13.48 -5.35 2.71
C CYS A 110 -14.40 -5.11 3.91
N ARG A 111 -14.62 -3.87 4.28
CA ARG A 111 -15.61 -3.51 5.32
C ARG A 111 -17.05 -3.65 4.85
N LYS A 112 -17.30 -3.46 3.57
CA LYS A 112 -18.64 -3.60 2.97
C LYS A 112 -18.96 -5.05 2.60
N VAL A 113 -17.96 -5.81 2.19
CA VAL A 113 -18.12 -7.18 1.68
C VAL A 113 -17.43 -8.16 2.62
N LYS A 114 -18.21 -9.05 3.25
CA LYS A 114 -17.69 -10.06 4.18
C LYS A 114 -17.22 -11.35 3.48
N ASN A 115 -17.48 -11.49 2.19
CA ASN A 115 -17.10 -12.70 1.44
C ASN A 115 -15.61 -12.67 1.10
N LEU A 116 -14.85 -13.62 1.65
CA LEU A 116 -13.41 -13.72 1.45
C LEU A 116 -13.02 -13.85 -0.03
N LYS A 117 -13.76 -14.63 -0.81
CA LYS A 117 -13.52 -14.77 -2.26
C LYS A 117 -13.67 -13.44 -3.00
N ALA A 118 -14.70 -12.65 -2.65
CA ALA A 118 -14.92 -11.33 -3.25
C ALA A 118 -13.83 -10.32 -2.82
N GLN A 119 -13.34 -10.40 -1.58
CA GLN A 119 -12.22 -9.57 -1.10
C GLN A 119 -10.94 -9.89 -1.86
N THR A 120 -10.61 -11.17 -2.04
CA THR A 120 -9.44 -11.60 -2.81
C THR A 120 -9.55 -11.21 -4.28
N ALA A 121 -10.72 -11.39 -4.89
CA ALA A 121 -10.97 -10.95 -6.26
C ALA A 121 -10.78 -9.43 -6.41
N PHE A 122 -11.28 -8.63 -5.47
CA PHE A 122 -11.10 -7.17 -5.48
C PHE A 122 -9.62 -6.78 -5.38
N LEU A 123 -8.84 -7.44 -4.54
CA LEU A 123 -7.40 -7.20 -4.42
C LEU A 123 -6.68 -7.39 -5.75
N VAL A 124 -7.02 -8.47 -6.47
CA VAL A 124 -6.38 -8.79 -7.75
C VAL A 124 -6.86 -7.86 -8.86
N PHE A 125 -8.16 -7.64 -8.98
CA PHE A 125 -8.76 -6.93 -10.11
C PHE A 125 -8.84 -5.41 -9.95
N ALA A 126 -8.76 -4.89 -8.73
CA ALA A 126 -8.79 -3.45 -8.45
C ALA A 126 -7.53 -2.95 -7.75
N GLY A 127 -7.05 -3.67 -6.72
CA GLY A 127 -5.88 -3.25 -5.94
C GLY A 127 -4.61 -3.19 -6.80
N ILE A 128 -4.32 -4.24 -7.55
CA ILE A 128 -3.13 -4.30 -8.40
C ILE A 128 -3.18 -3.25 -9.53
N PRO A 129 -4.26 -3.13 -10.32
CA PRO A 129 -4.33 -2.11 -11.36
C PRO A 129 -4.19 -0.68 -10.84
N VAL A 130 -4.70 -0.36 -9.65
CA VAL A 130 -4.54 0.96 -9.03
C VAL A 130 -3.06 1.26 -8.79
N ILE A 131 -2.30 0.30 -8.26
CA ILE A 131 -0.86 0.45 -8.00
C ILE A 131 -0.12 0.73 -9.31
N TYR A 132 -0.40 -0.05 -10.35
CA TYR A 132 0.23 0.13 -11.67
C TYR A 132 -0.16 1.45 -12.33
N LEU A 133 -1.41 1.88 -12.20
CA LEU A 133 -1.89 3.16 -12.75
C LEU A 133 -1.09 4.33 -12.16
N PHE A 134 -0.98 4.40 -10.83
CA PHE A 134 -0.20 5.45 -10.16
C PHE A 134 1.29 5.38 -10.53
N GLY A 135 1.85 4.17 -10.62
CA GLY A 135 3.23 3.96 -11.05
C GLY A 135 3.48 4.46 -12.48
N ALA A 136 2.62 4.07 -13.42
CA ALA A 136 2.74 4.46 -14.83
C ALA A 136 2.56 5.96 -15.04
N VAL A 137 1.61 6.60 -14.33
CA VAL A 137 1.37 8.05 -14.42
C VAL A 137 2.60 8.83 -13.95
N GLN A 138 3.19 8.46 -12.80
CA GLN A 138 4.38 9.14 -12.32
C GLN A 138 5.59 8.85 -13.21
N MET A 139 5.75 7.61 -13.67
CA MET A 139 6.82 7.25 -14.60
C MET A 139 6.76 8.12 -15.85
N LYS A 140 5.57 8.34 -16.41
CA LYS A 140 5.38 9.25 -17.55
C LYS A 140 5.73 10.69 -17.21
N ALA A 141 5.34 11.17 -16.03
CA ALA A 141 5.61 12.55 -15.63
C ALA A 141 7.11 12.81 -15.47
N VAL A 142 7.87 11.82 -14.97
CA VAL A 142 9.31 11.94 -14.70
C VAL A 142 10.15 11.64 -15.92
N THR A 143 9.85 10.57 -16.68
CA THR A 143 10.70 10.11 -17.80
C THR A 143 10.32 10.72 -19.15
N LYS A 144 9.10 11.29 -19.27
CA LYS A 144 8.54 11.85 -20.52
C LYS A 144 8.54 10.87 -21.70
N GLN A 145 8.65 9.56 -21.44
CA GLN A 145 8.68 8.50 -22.46
C GLN A 145 7.27 8.27 -23.06
N PRO A 146 7.19 7.72 -24.28
CA PRO A 146 5.92 7.32 -24.88
C PRO A 146 5.24 6.20 -24.09
N TRP A 147 3.91 6.19 -24.09
CA TRP A 147 3.12 5.21 -23.31
C TRP A 147 3.48 3.75 -23.60
N GLN A 148 3.87 3.44 -24.84
CA GLN A 148 4.26 2.08 -25.22
C GLN A 148 5.49 1.59 -24.44
N ALA A 149 6.52 2.45 -24.32
CA ALA A 149 7.73 2.12 -23.54
C ALA A 149 7.42 1.99 -22.04
N ILE A 150 6.51 2.80 -21.50
CA ILE A 150 6.10 2.76 -20.09
C ILE A 150 5.34 1.49 -19.79
N MET A 151 4.42 1.07 -20.66
CA MET A 151 3.66 -0.18 -20.47
C MET A 151 4.56 -1.41 -20.44
N VAL A 152 5.58 -1.46 -21.29
CA VAL A 152 6.56 -2.56 -21.29
C VAL A 152 7.44 -2.55 -20.04
N GLN A 153 7.75 -1.37 -19.51
CA GLN A 153 8.57 -1.25 -18.29
C GLN A 153 7.78 -1.39 -16.98
N ALA A 154 6.48 -1.13 -17.01
CA ALA A 154 5.61 -1.19 -15.84
C ALA A 154 5.10 -2.61 -15.53
N VAL A 155 5.05 -3.49 -16.52
CA VAL A 155 4.67 -4.91 -16.40
C VAL A 155 5.90 -5.77 -16.21
#